data_1f461d701ec91c04b701dff6b748ef19
#
_entry.id   1f461d701ec91c04b701dff6b748ef19
#
_cell.length_a   1.000
_cell.length_b   1.000
_cell.length_c   1.000
_cell.angle_alpha   90.00
_cell.angle_beta   90.00
_cell.angle_gamma   90.00
#
_symmetry.space_group_name_H-M   'P 1'
#
loop_
_entity.id
_entity.type
_entity.pdbx_description
1 polymer ?
#
loop_
_entity_poly.entity_id
_entity_poly.type
_entity_poly.pdbx_seq_one_letter_code
_entity_poly.pdbx_strand_id
1 'polypeptide(L)'
;VVITHAHWDHFLGMNEFDATVIVNSHTNELLKVWQSYTFDDSSLQTYAQSKVMSEKCIEIIQAEIPNRDYFRLNAPHIIFEKTLTLDLGNKIIELEKIYSTHSDDATIIYIPGEKVLFLGDCVYGTTKNSLFHYKQSLLIPMIEDVQKYDADAFLLGHESICDLEEMTTFWRDLRAASKAVNSSSLEEALESFKLENNRTPNDDELFFIRAFVNDYIIQSL
;
A
#
# COMPACT_ATOMS: atom_id res chain seq x y z
N VAL A 1 -5.07 17.30 -3.08
CA VAL A 1 -4.52 15.97 -3.38
C VAL A 1 -3.91 15.39 -2.12
N VAL A 2 -4.20 14.13 -1.80
CA VAL A 2 -3.54 13.38 -0.71
C VAL A 2 -2.75 12.25 -1.33
N ILE A 3 -1.46 12.14 -1.00
CA ILE A 3 -0.64 11.02 -1.41
C ILE A 3 -0.72 9.96 -0.31
N THR A 4 -1.21 8.77 -0.66
CA THR A 4 -1.42 7.69 0.30
C THR A 4 -0.11 7.07 0.78
N HIS A 5 0.89 6.95 -0.10
CA HIS A 5 2.23 6.43 0.22
C HIS A 5 3.23 6.73 -0.92
N ALA A 6 4.52 6.54 -0.67
CA ALA A 6 5.59 6.96 -1.58
C ALA A 6 6.00 5.86 -2.60
N HIS A 7 5.03 5.14 -3.19
CA HIS A 7 5.30 4.37 -4.39
C HIS A 7 5.03 5.23 -5.63
N TRP A 8 5.85 5.06 -6.65
CA TRP A 8 5.95 5.94 -7.80
C TRP A 8 4.62 6.15 -8.55
N ASP A 9 3.77 5.14 -8.63
CA ASP A 9 2.46 5.15 -9.27
C ASP A 9 1.39 5.91 -8.47
N HIS A 10 1.67 6.28 -7.23
CA HIS A 10 0.77 7.06 -6.37
C HIS A 10 1.15 8.53 -6.24
N PHE A 11 2.36 8.95 -6.63
CA PHE A 11 2.78 10.34 -6.45
C PHE A 11 3.33 11.03 -7.70
N LEU A 12 3.83 10.31 -8.72
CA LEU A 12 4.47 10.97 -9.87
C LEU A 12 3.54 11.94 -10.62
N GLY A 13 2.24 11.66 -10.62
CA GLY A 13 1.23 12.55 -11.20
C GLY A 13 0.88 13.78 -10.36
N MET A 14 1.44 13.96 -9.16
CA MET A 14 1.02 15.05 -8.26
C MET A 14 1.30 16.45 -8.82
N ASN A 15 2.27 16.58 -9.72
CA ASN A 15 2.62 17.86 -10.35
C ASN A 15 1.57 18.36 -11.35
N GLU A 16 0.70 17.48 -11.85
CA GLU A 16 -0.32 17.79 -12.85
C GLU A 16 -1.55 18.48 -12.23
N PHE A 17 -1.64 18.50 -10.90
CA PHE A 17 -2.75 19.12 -10.19
C PHE A 17 -2.36 20.50 -9.63
N ASP A 18 -3.09 21.55 -10.05
CA ASP A 18 -3.04 22.87 -9.39
C ASP A 18 -3.83 22.81 -8.07
N ALA A 19 -3.31 22.05 -7.11
CA ALA A 19 -3.97 21.78 -5.85
C ALA A 19 -2.97 21.61 -4.70
N THR A 20 -3.42 21.87 -3.48
CA THR A 20 -2.64 21.57 -2.28
C THR A 20 -2.35 20.07 -2.15
N VAL A 21 -1.09 19.70 -2.09
CA VAL A 21 -0.63 18.33 -1.87
C VAL A 21 -0.37 18.10 -0.40
N ILE A 22 -0.94 17.04 0.14
CA ILE A 22 -0.90 16.67 1.56
C ILE A 22 -0.29 15.28 1.70
N VAL A 23 0.65 15.12 2.61
CA VAL A 23 1.32 13.84 2.90
C VAL A 23 1.56 13.68 4.41
N ASN A 24 1.73 12.46 4.88
CA ASN A 24 2.29 12.25 6.21
C ASN A 24 3.82 12.49 6.21
N SER A 25 4.40 12.69 7.39
CA SER A 25 5.83 13.01 7.54
C SER A 25 6.76 11.93 6.98
N HIS A 26 6.40 10.64 7.11
CA HIS A 26 7.21 9.55 6.57
C HIS A 26 7.18 9.51 5.04
N THR A 27 6.01 9.66 4.43
CA THR A 27 5.87 9.82 2.97
C THR A 27 6.72 11.00 2.48
N ASN A 28 6.70 12.15 3.20
CA ASN A 28 7.51 13.29 2.84
C ASN A 28 9.02 12.97 2.83
N GLU A 29 9.53 12.23 3.81
CA GLU A 29 10.95 11.84 3.83
C GLU A 29 11.31 10.94 2.64
N LEU A 30 10.43 10.02 2.25
CA LEU A 30 10.63 9.18 1.08
C LEU A 30 10.56 9.99 -0.23
N LEU A 31 9.63 10.95 -0.32
CA LEU A 31 9.53 11.84 -1.50
C LEU A 31 10.76 12.72 -1.69
N LYS A 32 11.47 13.12 -0.62
CA LYS A 32 12.74 13.86 -0.73
C LYS A 32 13.79 13.09 -1.53
N VAL A 33 13.82 11.77 -1.43
CA VAL A 33 14.71 10.92 -2.25
C VAL A 33 14.33 11.07 -3.72
N TRP A 34 13.05 10.98 -4.05
CA TRP A 34 12.55 11.14 -5.42
C TRP A 34 12.76 12.55 -5.97
N GLN A 35 12.66 13.59 -5.13
CA GLN A 35 12.95 14.98 -5.51
C GLN A 35 14.42 15.20 -5.88
N SER A 36 15.33 14.34 -5.41
CA SER A 36 16.74 14.38 -5.78
C SER A 36 17.05 13.79 -7.15
N TYR A 37 16.10 13.04 -7.74
CA TYR A 37 16.28 12.38 -9.02
C TYR A 37 16.04 13.33 -10.20
N THR A 38 16.76 13.08 -11.28
CA THR A 38 16.51 13.62 -12.61
C THR A 38 15.92 12.51 -13.48
N PHE A 39 15.07 12.89 -14.44
CA PHE A 39 14.26 11.92 -15.18
C PHE A 39 14.61 11.87 -16.67
N ASP A 40 15.73 12.48 -17.08
CA ASP A 40 16.28 12.33 -18.42
C ASP A 40 16.70 10.88 -18.71
N ASP A 41 16.81 10.50 -19.99
CA ASP A 41 17.08 9.12 -20.39
C ASP A 41 18.38 8.56 -19.83
N SER A 42 19.42 9.39 -19.71
CA SER A 42 20.73 8.96 -19.18
C SER A 42 20.66 8.64 -17.69
N SER A 43 19.92 9.45 -16.93
CA SER A 43 19.66 9.23 -15.51
C SER A 43 18.84 7.98 -15.28
N LEU A 44 17.74 7.81 -16.02
CA LEU A 44 16.89 6.61 -15.92
C LEU A 44 17.66 5.33 -16.26
N GLN A 45 18.52 5.35 -17.27
CA GLN A 45 19.40 4.22 -17.59
C GLN A 45 20.36 3.89 -16.44
N THR A 46 20.92 4.91 -15.79
CA THR A 46 21.79 4.73 -14.62
C THR A 46 21.05 4.12 -13.45
N TYR A 47 19.80 4.57 -13.19
CA TYR A 47 18.96 4.02 -12.12
C TYR A 47 18.54 2.57 -12.36
N ALA A 48 18.30 2.17 -13.63
CA ALA A 48 18.07 0.78 -13.99
C ALA A 48 19.29 -0.09 -13.70
N GLN A 49 20.48 0.33 -14.16
CA GLN A 49 21.73 -0.40 -13.99
C GLN A 49 22.11 -0.57 -12.51
N SER A 50 21.88 0.45 -11.71
CA SER A 50 22.12 0.44 -10.26
C SER A 50 20.99 -0.18 -9.44
N LYS A 51 19.90 -0.61 -10.08
CA LYS A 51 18.70 -1.18 -9.45
C LYS A 51 18.03 -0.23 -8.45
N VAL A 52 18.20 1.08 -8.63
CA VAL A 52 17.50 2.12 -7.85
C VAL A 52 16.03 2.18 -8.24
N MET A 53 15.76 2.02 -9.55
CA MET A 53 14.40 1.91 -10.09
C MET A 53 14.27 0.60 -10.87
N SER A 54 13.07 0.00 -10.82
CA SER A 54 12.77 -1.18 -11.65
C SER A 54 12.62 -0.79 -13.12
N GLU A 55 12.90 -1.71 -14.03
CA GLU A 55 12.68 -1.51 -15.46
C GLU A 55 11.23 -1.11 -15.75
N LYS A 56 10.27 -1.73 -15.08
CA LYS A 56 8.84 -1.41 -15.22
C LYS A 56 8.51 0.03 -14.81
N CYS A 57 9.07 0.51 -13.69
CA CYS A 57 8.93 1.91 -13.28
C CYS A 57 9.46 2.86 -14.37
N ILE A 58 10.63 2.57 -14.91
CA ILE A 58 11.26 3.39 -15.94
C ILE A 58 10.43 3.41 -17.23
N GLU A 59 9.96 2.25 -17.71
CA GLU A 59 9.07 2.16 -18.87
C GLU A 59 7.85 3.06 -18.74
N ILE A 60 7.21 3.05 -17.56
CA ILE A 60 6.01 3.85 -17.31
C ILE A 60 6.36 5.34 -17.21
N ILE A 61 7.44 5.72 -16.53
CA ILE A 61 7.93 7.10 -16.50
C ILE A 61 8.18 7.62 -17.92
N GLN A 62 8.79 6.81 -18.78
CA GLN A 62 9.06 7.18 -20.17
C GLN A 62 7.78 7.32 -21.00
N ALA A 63 6.77 6.49 -20.74
CA ALA A 63 5.50 6.54 -21.46
C ALA A 63 4.62 7.73 -21.01
N GLU A 64 4.52 7.97 -19.71
CA GLU A 64 3.58 8.93 -19.13
C GLU A 64 4.16 10.35 -19.01
N ILE A 65 5.49 10.50 -18.96
CA ILE A 65 6.17 11.81 -18.84
C ILE A 65 7.08 12.03 -20.06
N PRO A 66 6.52 12.36 -21.23
CA PRO A 66 7.31 12.48 -22.47
C PRO A 66 8.32 13.64 -22.44
N ASN A 67 8.04 14.74 -21.74
CA ASN A 67 8.90 15.93 -21.61
C ASN A 67 9.68 15.93 -20.27
N ARG A 68 10.27 14.79 -19.92
CA ARG A 68 10.86 14.52 -18.60
C ARG A 68 12.22 15.16 -18.32
N ASP A 69 12.91 15.73 -19.31
CA ASP A 69 14.22 16.36 -19.11
C ASP A 69 14.20 17.48 -18.05
N TYR A 70 13.07 18.18 -17.98
CA TYR A 70 12.83 19.27 -17.03
C TYR A 70 11.88 18.87 -15.88
N PHE A 71 11.41 17.64 -15.89
CA PHE A 71 10.53 17.17 -14.82
C PHE A 71 11.29 17.15 -13.50
N ARG A 72 10.67 17.72 -12.49
CA ARG A 72 11.14 17.67 -11.09
C ARG A 72 9.92 17.46 -10.20
N LEU A 73 10.02 16.53 -9.29
CA LEU A 73 8.94 16.28 -8.35
C LEU A 73 8.80 17.46 -7.39
N ASN A 74 7.59 18.04 -7.31
CA ASN A 74 7.29 19.14 -6.39
C ASN A 74 7.36 18.68 -4.93
N ALA A 75 7.57 19.63 -4.02
CA ALA A 75 7.42 19.38 -2.60
C ALA A 75 5.94 19.38 -2.20
N PRO A 76 5.53 18.55 -1.22
CA PRO A 76 4.20 18.64 -0.62
C PRO A 76 3.98 20.00 0.04
N HIS A 77 2.72 20.44 0.12
CA HIS A 77 2.34 21.71 0.72
C HIS A 77 2.02 21.60 2.21
N ILE A 78 1.41 20.46 2.61
CA ILE A 78 1.05 20.19 4.00
C ILE A 78 1.62 18.84 4.41
N ILE A 79 2.29 18.83 5.56
CA ILE A 79 2.87 17.62 6.14
C ILE A 79 2.24 17.42 7.51
N PHE A 80 1.70 16.22 7.77
CA PHE A 80 1.13 15.86 9.06
C PHE A 80 1.85 14.65 9.67
N GLU A 81 1.82 14.51 10.99
CA GLU A 81 2.54 13.43 11.69
C GLU A 81 1.72 12.14 11.78
N LYS A 82 0.56 12.20 12.43
CA LYS A 82 -0.26 11.00 12.67
C LYS A 82 -1.65 11.13 12.09
N THR A 83 -2.32 12.22 12.39
CA THR A 83 -3.69 12.50 11.93
C THR A 83 -3.83 13.94 11.45
N LEU A 84 -4.72 14.15 10.50
CA LEU A 84 -5.12 15.49 10.04
C LEU A 84 -6.61 15.49 9.71
N THR A 85 -7.35 16.45 10.23
CA THR A 85 -8.74 16.67 9.87
C THR A 85 -8.86 17.91 8.97
N LEU A 86 -9.52 17.77 7.84
CA LEU A 86 -9.80 18.85 6.91
C LEU A 86 -11.30 19.15 6.96
N ASP A 87 -11.66 20.39 7.28
CA ASP A 87 -13.02 20.89 7.15
C ASP A 87 -13.13 21.68 5.83
N LEU A 88 -13.89 21.13 4.88
CA LEU A 88 -14.16 21.76 3.59
C LEU A 88 -15.49 22.55 3.59
N GLY A 89 -16.06 22.79 4.77
CA GLY A 89 -17.32 23.51 4.97
C GLY A 89 -18.56 22.62 4.88
N ASN A 90 -18.65 21.78 3.88
CA ASN A 90 -19.75 20.82 3.71
C ASN A 90 -19.34 19.34 3.88
N LYS A 91 -18.05 19.07 4.01
CA LYS A 91 -17.50 17.73 4.20
C LYS A 91 -16.31 17.78 5.15
N ILE A 92 -16.25 16.81 6.03
CA ILE A 92 -15.06 16.52 6.86
C ILE A 92 -14.30 15.38 6.22
N ILE A 93 -12.99 15.52 6.15
CA ILE A 93 -12.07 14.47 5.69
C ILE A 93 -11.06 14.22 6.81
N GLU A 94 -10.93 12.98 7.21
CA GLU A 94 -9.98 12.55 8.23
C GLU A 94 -8.87 11.73 7.58
N LEU A 95 -7.63 12.13 7.82
CA LEU A 95 -6.43 11.44 7.36
C LEU A 95 -5.75 10.80 8.55
N GLU A 96 -5.37 9.54 8.44
CA GLU A 96 -4.56 8.87 9.44
C GLU A 96 -3.42 8.10 8.78
N LYS A 97 -2.20 8.30 9.31
CA LYS A 97 -1.06 7.45 9.00
C LYS A 97 -1.19 6.15 9.76
N ILE A 98 -1.11 5.02 9.05
CA ILE A 98 -1.11 3.68 9.63
C ILE A 98 0.15 2.90 9.22
N TYR A 99 0.48 1.86 9.98
CA TYR A 99 1.45 0.86 9.54
C TYR A 99 0.73 -0.23 8.76
N SER A 100 1.21 -0.52 7.57
CA SER A 100 0.56 -1.50 6.72
C SER A 100 1.50 -2.63 6.30
N THR A 101 0.90 -3.69 5.78
CA THR A 101 1.64 -4.82 5.20
C THR A 101 2.33 -4.44 3.90
N HIS A 102 1.89 -3.38 3.22
CA HIS A 102 2.41 -2.90 1.95
C HIS A 102 3.57 -1.92 2.12
N SER A 103 3.36 -0.87 2.91
CA SER A 103 4.36 0.18 3.17
C SER A 103 4.26 0.72 4.59
N ASP A 104 5.36 1.30 5.08
CA ASP A 104 5.44 1.82 6.46
C ASP A 104 4.94 3.29 6.55
N ASP A 105 4.59 3.89 5.41
CA ASP A 105 4.15 5.28 5.27
C ASP A 105 2.69 5.43 4.79
N ALA A 106 1.88 4.37 4.91
CA ALA A 106 0.52 4.38 4.44
C ALA A 106 -0.35 5.45 5.13
N THR A 107 -1.14 6.17 4.34
CA THR A 107 -2.20 7.08 4.79
C THR A 107 -3.54 6.57 4.32
N ILE A 108 -4.47 6.40 5.24
CA ILE A 108 -5.88 6.16 4.94
C ILE A 108 -6.67 7.47 5.02
N ILE A 109 -7.78 7.55 4.26
CA ILE A 109 -8.59 8.75 4.14
C ILE A 109 -10.04 8.37 4.39
N TYR A 110 -10.64 8.90 5.45
CA TYR A 110 -12.02 8.65 5.80
C TYR A 110 -12.90 9.87 5.58
N ILE A 111 -14.07 9.68 4.99
CA ILE A 111 -15.10 10.69 4.80
C ILE A 111 -16.34 10.28 5.59
N PRO A 112 -16.50 10.74 6.87
CA PRO A 112 -17.54 10.27 7.78
C PRO A 112 -18.96 10.44 7.23
N GLY A 113 -19.24 11.57 6.60
CA GLY A 113 -20.56 11.89 6.06
C GLY A 113 -21.00 11.00 4.90
N GLU A 114 -20.05 10.37 4.21
CA GLU A 114 -20.30 9.46 3.08
C GLU A 114 -20.05 8.00 3.47
N LYS A 115 -19.50 7.73 4.65
CA LYS A 115 -19.03 6.40 5.10
C LYS A 115 -18.09 5.72 4.11
N VAL A 116 -17.18 6.49 3.52
CA VAL A 116 -16.21 6.05 2.53
C VAL A 116 -14.82 6.06 3.14
N LEU A 117 -14.10 4.97 2.99
CA LEU A 117 -12.71 4.81 3.43
C LEU A 117 -11.80 4.50 2.25
N PHE A 118 -10.87 5.41 1.94
CA PHE A 118 -9.81 5.16 0.98
C PHE A 118 -8.64 4.49 1.70
N LEU A 119 -8.29 3.30 1.26
CA LEU A 119 -7.22 2.48 1.82
C LEU A 119 -5.92 2.58 1.01
N GLY A 120 -5.98 3.08 -0.23
CA GLY A 120 -4.84 2.98 -1.14
C GLY A 120 -4.37 1.53 -1.22
N ASP A 121 -3.08 1.31 -1.07
CA ASP A 121 -2.48 -0.02 -1.15
C ASP A 121 -2.25 -0.68 0.22
N CYS A 122 -2.71 -0.06 1.31
CA CYS A 122 -2.35 -0.51 2.66
C CYS A 122 -2.70 -1.98 2.94
N VAL A 123 -3.70 -2.52 2.24
CA VAL A 123 -4.18 -3.91 2.40
C VAL A 123 -3.44 -4.93 1.53
N TYR A 124 -2.57 -4.47 0.63
CA TYR A 124 -1.79 -5.38 -0.21
C TYR A 124 -0.51 -5.85 0.46
N GLY A 125 0.06 -6.93 -0.06
CA GLY A 125 1.43 -7.32 0.23
C GLY A 125 2.44 -6.47 -0.55
N THR A 126 3.69 -6.83 -0.44
CA THR A 126 4.80 -6.21 -1.17
C THR A 126 5.75 -7.26 -1.71
N THR A 127 6.69 -6.87 -2.57
CA THR A 127 7.69 -7.79 -3.14
C THR A 127 9.08 -7.47 -2.60
N LYS A 128 9.75 -8.47 -2.04
CA LYS A 128 11.15 -8.41 -1.62
C LYS A 128 11.89 -9.65 -2.08
N ASN A 129 13.08 -9.49 -2.62
CA ASN A 129 13.90 -10.60 -3.16
C ASN A 129 13.12 -11.47 -4.17
N SER A 130 12.30 -10.86 -5.01
CA SER A 130 11.40 -11.52 -5.99
C SER A 130 10.30 -12.39 -5.37
N LEU A 131 10.09 -12.33 -4.07
CA LEU A 131 8.99 -13.01 -3.36
C LEU A 131 7.92 -11.98 -2.98
N PHE A 132 6.70 -12.22 -3.44
CA PHE A 132 5.53 -11.47 -2.95
C PHE A 132 5.19 -11.97 -1.55
N HIS A 133 5.02 -11.05 -0.59
CA HIS A 133 4.74 -11.40 0.79
C HIS A 133 3.84 -10.39 1.49
N TYR A 134 3.16 -10.84 2.53
CA TYR A 134 2.49 -10.01 3.53
C TYR A 134 3.32 -9.98 4.82
N LYS A 135 3.54 -8.80 5.40
CA LYS A 135 4.18 -8.67 6.72
C LYS A 135 3.20 -9.13 7.80
N GLN A 136 3.31 -10.40 8.18
CA GLN A 136 2.34 -11.05 9.09
C GLN A 136 2.19 -10.31 10.43
N SER A 137 3.28 -9.80 10.99
CA SER A 137 3.28 -9.06 12.27
C SER A 137 2.50 -7.74 12.23
N LEU A 138 2.30 -7.15 11.05
CA LEU A 138 1.56 -5.91 10.87
C LEU A 138 0.08 -6.14 10.51
N LEU A 139 -0.29 -7.34 10.10
CA LEU A 139 -1.63 -7.63 9.57
C LEU A 139 -2.74 -7.33 10.58
N ILE A 140 -2.67 -7.90 11.78
CA ILE A 140 -3.76 -7.75 12.76
C ILE A 140 -3.88 -6.31 13.25
N PRO A 141 -2.78 -5.61 13.65
CA PRO A 141 -2.86 -4.20 13.99
C PRO A 141 -3.43 -3.33 12.86
N MET A 142 -3.05 -3.58 11.61
CA MET A 142 -3.57 -2.86 10.45
C MET A 142 -5.09 -3.07 10.29
N ILE A 143 -5.56 -4.31 10.36
CA ILE A 143 -7.00 -4.60 10.27
C ILE A 143 -7.77 -3.91 11.40
N GLU A 144 -7.23 -3.91 12.62
CA GLU A 144 -7.85 -3.24 13.77
C GLU A 144 -7.91 -1.72 13.58
N ASP A 145 -6.88 -1.12 12.99
CA ASP A 145 -6.88 0.31 12.66
C ASP A 145 -7.93 0.65 11.62
N VAL A 146 -8.05 -0.14 10.55
CA VAL A 146 -9.06 0.06 9.50
C VAL A 146 -10.49 -0.16 10.04
N GLN A 147 -10.71 -1.17 10.88
CA GLN A 147 -12.02 -1.51 11.43
C GLN A 147 -12.57 -0.52 12.48
N LYS A 148 -11.78 0.50 12.88
CA LYS A 148 -12.28 1.59 13.73
C LYS A 148 -13.26 2.52 13.00
N TYR A 149 -13.21 2.55 11.67
CA TYR A 149 -14.00 3.44 10.84
C TYR A 149 -15.35 2.80 10.48
N ASP A 150 -16.44 3.57 10.68
CA ASP A 150 -17.80 3.18 10.25
C ASP A 150 -17.96 3.44 8.75
N ALA A 151 -17.37 2.56 7.93
CA ALA A 151 -17.38 2.68 6.48
C ALA A 151 -18.24 1.59 5.83
N ASP A 152 -19.01 1.98 4.83
CA ASP A 152 -19.84 1.10 4.00
C ASP A 152 -19.20 0.84 2.62
N ALA A 153 -18.27 1.70 2.19
CA ALA A 153 -17.53 1.58 0.93
C ALA A 153 -16.04 1.80 1.13
N PHE A 154 -15.24 0.94 0.48
CA PHE A 154 -13.78 0.91 0.59
C PHE A 154 -13.15 1.07 -0.79
N LEU A 155 -12.24 2.04 -0.93
CA LEU A 155 -11.51 2.31 -2.16
C LEU A 155 -10.07 1.84 -2.01
N LEU A 156 -9.72 0.83 -2.79
CA LEU A 156 -8.36 0.30 -2.89
C LEU A 156 -7.62 0.97 -4.05
N GLY A 157 -6.29 0.92 -4.05
CA GLY A 157 -5.49 1.61 -5.06
C GLY A 157 -5.65 1.05 -6.47
N HIS A 158 -5.82 -0.26 -6.60
CA HIS A 158 -5.80 -0.97 -7.88
C HIS A 158 -7.02 -1.84 -8.16
N GLU A 159 -8.04 -1.77 -7.31
CA GLU A 159 -9.24 -2.60 -7.43
C GLU A 159 -10.50 -1.75 -7.60
N SER A 160 -11.60 -2.40 -7.94
CA SER A 160 -12.92 -1.78 -7.89
C SER A 160 -13.30 -1.43 -6.45
N ILE A 161 -14.29 -0.54 -6.30
CA ILE A 161 -14.85 -0.23 -4.98
C ILE A 161 -15.39 -1.51 -4.35
N CYS A 162 -14.98 -1.79 -3.12
CA CYS A 162 -15.46 -2.90 -2.32
C CYS A 162 -16.53 -2.41 -1.35
N ASP A 163 -17.57 -3.22 -1.16
CA ASP A 163 -18.54 -3.01 -0.10
C ASP A 163 -18.08 -3.64 1.24
N LEU A 164 -18.89 -3.47 2.29
CA LEU A 164 -18.59 -4.00 3.63
C LEU A 164 -18.57 -5.54 3.67
N GLU A 165 -19.39 -6.21 2.85
CA GLU A 165 -19.45 -7.68 2.81
C GLU A 165 -18.18 -8.24 2.15
N GLU A 166 -17.77 -7.68 1.02
CA GLU A 166 -16.54 -8.03 0.30
C GLU A 166 -15.31 -7.80 1.19
N MET A 167 -15.23 -6.63 1.85
CA MET A 167 -14.12 -6.31 2.75
C MET A 167 -14.09 -7.21 4.00
N THR A 168 -15.26 -7.54 4.56
CA THR A 168 -15.36 -8.48 5.69
C THR A 168 -14.87 -9.87 5.30
N THR A 169 -15.23 -10.33 4.10
CA THR A 169 -14.74 -11.60 3.54
C THR A 169 -13.24 -11.59 3.38
N PHE A 170 -12.69 -10.53 2.78
CA PHE A 170 -11.25 -10.35 2.62
C PHE A 170 -10.48 -10.41 3.97
N TRP A 171 -10.98 -9.69 4.99
CA TRP A 171 -10.38 -9.73 6.34
C TRP A 171 -10.44 -11.11 6.98
N ARG A 172 -11.55 -11.83 6.81
CA ARG A 172 -11.71 -13.19 7.31
C ARG A 172 -10.68 -14.13 6.68
N ASP A 173 -10.53 -14.07 5.38
CA ASP A 173 -9.67 -14.97 4.62
C ASP A 173 -8.18 -14.67 4.90
N LEU A 174 -7.80 -13.39 4.99
CA LEU A 174 -6.47 -12.97 5.44
C LEU A 174 -6.15 -13.45 6.86
N ARG A 175 -7.09 -13.31 7.80
CA ARG A 175 -6.89 -13.76 9.19
C ARG A 175 -6.76 -15.28 9.28
N ALA A 176 -7.59 -16.02 8.54
CA ALA A 176 -7.55 -17.49 8.51
C ALA A 176 -6.21 -17.98 7.94
N ALA A 177 -5.74 -17.39 6.84
CA ALA A 177 -4.46 -17.70 6.25
C ALA A 177 -3.29 -17.35 7.18
N SER A 178 -3.28 -16.14 7.76
CA SER A 178 -2.23 -15.71 8.69
C SER A 178 -2.12 -16.63 9.90
N LYS A 179 -3.25 -17.06 10.47
CA LYS A 179 -3.27 -17.93 11.64
C LYS A 179 -2.65 -19.30 11.35
N ALA A 180 -2.83 -19.81 10.14
CA ALA A 180 -2.32 -21.12 9.74
C ALA A 180 -0.79 -21.14 9.52
N VAL A 181 -0.16 -19.97 9.31
CA VAL A 181 1.28 -19.88 8.96
C VAL A 181 2.10 -19.50 10.19
N ASN A 182 3.00 -20.38 10.58
CA ASN A 182 3.92 -20.18 11.72
C ASN A 182 5.37 -20.61 11.40
N SER A 183 5.65 -20.98 10.15
CA SER A 183 6.97 -21.37 9.65
C SER A 183 7.10 -21.08 8.16
N SER A 184 8.28 -21.33 7.60
CA SER A 184 8.53 -21.23 6.16
C SER A 184 8.06 -22.46 5.36
N SER A 185 7.37 -23.42 5.98
CA SER A 185 6.87 -24.64 5.34
C SER A 185 5.44 -24.46 4.84
N LEU A 186 5.26 -24.48 3.53
CA LEU A 186 3.91 -24.44 2.93
C LEU A 186 3.09 -25.69 3.30
N GLU A 187 3.71 -26.85 3.39
CA GLU A 187 3.02 -28.11 3.74
C GLU A 187 2.44 -28.03 5.15
N GLU A 188 3.24 -27.60 6.15
CA GLU A 188 2.78 -27.40 7.53
C GLU A 188 1.65 -26.38 7.62
N ALA A 189 1.76 -25.26 6.87
CA ALA A 189 0.73 -24.23 6.83
C ALA A 189 -0.60 -24.76 6.26
N LEU A 190 -0.57 -25.57 5.21
CA LEU A 190 -1.77 -26.17 4.61
C LEU A 190 -2.41 -27.22 5.54
N GLU A 191 -1.61 -28.02 6.25
CA GLU A 191 -2.12 -28.95 7.26
C GLU A 191 -2.76 -28.21 8.43
N SER A 192 -2.11 -27.16 8.95
CA SER A 192 -2.62 -26.31 10.01
C SER A 192 -3.96 -25.67 9.61
N PHE A 193 -4.02 -25.08 8.40
CA PHE A 193 -5.26 -24.50 7.88
C PHE A 193 -6.41 -25.50 7.83
N LYS A 194 -6.14 -26.71 7.31
CA LYS A 194 -7.13 -27.80 7.21
C LYS A 194 -7.63 -28.24 8.58
N LEU A 195 -6.74 -28.37 9.56
CA LEU A 195 -7.09 -28.75 10.92
C LEU A 195 -7.98 -27.68 11.60
N GLU A 196 -7.64 -26.39 11.45
CA GLU A 196 -8.36 -25.31 12.10
C GLU A 196 -9.73 -25.04 11.46
N ASN A 197 -9.82 -25.15 10.11
CA ASN A 197 -11.03 -24.78 9.38
C ASN A 197 -11.88 -25.99 8.92
N ASN A 198 -11.41 -27.21 9.16
CA ASN A 198 -12.05 -28.46 8.73
C ASN A 198 -12.37 -28.51 7.21
N ARG A 199 -11.55 -27.83 6.41
CA ARG A 199 -11.60 -27.79 4.93
C ARG A 199 -10.26 -27.40 4.34
N THR A 200 -10.08 -27.57 3.04
CA THR A 200 -8.95 -27.01 2.32
C THR A 200 -9.12 -25.51 2.09
N PRO A 201 -8.03 -24.71 1.96
CA PRO A 201 -8.14 -23.31 1.59
C PRO A 201 -8.74 -23.15 0.19
N ASN A 202 -9.47 -22.06 -0.03
CA ASN A 202 -9.85 -21.59 -1.35
C ASN A 202 -8.65 -20.93 -2.06
N ASP A 203 -8.83 -20.44 -3.29
CA ASP A 203 -7.73 -19.87 -4.08
C ASP A 203 -7.14 -18.60 -3.42
N ASP A 204 -7.97 -17.73 -2.86
CA ASP A 204 -7.53 -16.51 -2.18
C ASP A 204 -6.77 -16.83 -0.89
N GLU A 205 -7.32 -17.73 -0.07
CA GLU A 205 -6.66 -18.17 1.15
C GLU A 205 -5.33 -18.87 0.85
N LEU A 206 -5.26 -19.67 -0.22
CA LEU A 206 -4.02 -20.32 -0.65
C LEU A 206 -2.98 -19.27 -1.10
N PHE A 207 -3.41 -18.23 -1.81
CA PHE A 207 -2.56 -17.12 -2.19
C PHE A 207 -1.99 -16.41 -0.95
N PHE A 208 -2.84 -16.10 0.04
CA PHE A 208 -2.42 -15.45 1.28
C PHE A 208 -1.48 -16.34 2.12
N ILE A 209 -1.78 -17.65 2.24
CA ILE A 209 -0.90 -18.61 2.92
C ILE A 209 0.50 -18.58 2.30
N ARG A 210 0.61 -18.64 0.98
CA ARG A 210 1.90 -18.57 0.29
C ARG A 210 2.63 -17.25 0.56
N ALA A 211 1.90 -16.15 0.56
CA ALA A 211 2.49 -14.84 0.84
C ALA A 211 2.99 -14.71 2.29
N PHE A 212 2.30 -15.28 3.28
CA PHE A 212 2.79 -15.33 4.66
C PHE A 212 3.96 -16.31 4.83
N VAL A 213 3.97 -17.45 4.16
CA VAL A 213 5.14 -18.36 4.13
C VAL A 213 6.36 -17.64 3.54
N ASN A 214 6.19 -16.86 2.49
CA ASN A 214 7.27 -16.05 1.92
C ASN A 214 7.81 -15.02 2.92
N ASP A 215 6.98 -14.44 3.79
CA ASP A 215 7.44 -13.52 4.84
C ASP A 215 8.41 -14.21 5.81
N TYR A 216 8.13 -15.45 6.24
CA TYR A 216 9.06 -16.27 7.03
C TYR A 216 10.36 -16.54 6.30
N ILE A 217 10.30 -16.88 5.00
CA ILE A 217 11.50 -17.08 4.19
C ILE A 217 12.35 -15.82 4.15
N ILE A 218 11.71 -14.65 3.90
CA ILE A 218 12.40 -13.34 3.81
C ILE A 218 13.05 -12.95 5.14
N GLN A 219 12.41 -13.26 6.27
CA GLN A 219 12.95 -12.94 7.60
C GLN A 219 14.15 -13.86 7.97
N SER A 220 14.29 -14.99 7.31
CA SER A 220 15.41 -15.93 7.54
C SER A 220 16.64 -15.69 6.66
N LEU A 221 16.55 -14.79 5.67
CA LEU A 221 17.63 -14.38 4.77
C LEU A 221 18.42 -13.18 5.30
#